data_a5506f973dbdb6a208b11e4602b70bd8
#
_entry.id   a5506f973dbdb6a208b11e4602b70bd8
#
_cell.length_a   1.000
_cell.length_b   1.000
_cell.length_c   1.000
_cell.angle_alpha   90.00
_cell.angle_beta   90.00
_cell.angle_gamma   90.00
#
_symmetry.space_group_name_H-M   'P 1'
#
loop_
_entity.id
_entity.type
_entity.pdbx_description
1 polymer ?
#
loop_
_entity_poly.entity_id
_entity_poly.type
_entity_poly.pdbx_seq_one_letter_code
_entity_poly.pdbx_strand_id
1 'polypeptide(L)'
;MFLRRRSIASLLPMVIAMMPAPALAGGFYLQEQSPMETGRALSGGAAAADDPSIVYFNPAGMTALPGVQISTGGVLLSVTARQNDLGTTRTVPGAPGEISVSGGSGGKPFASLIAVPSFHATAQVTDRLWLGVGVTAPFGLKLDYDEDFFGRYDSLHTELKTYNVQPSAAFILTENLSIGGGVDVQYVKVVLTNALPNLSPVATDGLARMKGDDLSIGWNAGLFYHAGGTQFGLHYRSGIKHRIEGLATLSNLQGPLAALNGTSDLVAPLSLPDIATASVTRRLTPRARAMVTARWYNWSVFQAITIRSGTGTSVKQVRYRDSYSVSAGGEYDVSERLTLRAGTMFDRTPTNPQYLTTRVPDGDRVWLSGGATWNLSPSLALNLSYAHNFIQSVTINRPDHYYAGGAAVTTTTRSRAGGNVDQLAASVTARF
;
A
#
# COMPACT_ATOMS: atom_id res chain seq x y z
N MET A 1 44.75 -16.11 36.63
CA MET A 1 43.32 -15.84 36.52
C MET A 1 43.14 -15.00 35.27
N PHE A 2 42.99 -15.68 34.11
CA PHE A 2 42.94 -15.01 32.79
C PHE A 2 41.48 -14.89 32.32
N LEU A 3 40.98 -13.67 32.29
CA LEU A 3 39.68 -13.31 31.69
C LEU A 3 39.81 -13.36 30.16
N ARG A 4 39.21 -14.36 29.51
CA ARG A 4 39.04 -14.40 28.07
C ARG A 4 37.98 -13.37 27.67
N ARG A 5 38.39 -12.26 27.04
CA ARG A 5 37.54 -11.38 26.30
C ARG A 5 37.01 -12.12 25.06
N ARG A 6 35.73 -12.44 25.03
CA ARG A 6 35.06 -12.84 23.79
C ARG A 6 34.82 -11.57 22.96
N SER A 7 35.48 -11.48 21.83
CA SER A 7 35.23 -10.49 20.81
C SER A 7 33.84 -10.72 20.24
N ILE A 8 32.92 -9.77 20.47
CA ILE A 8 31.66 -9.68 19.77
C ILE A 8 32.01 -9.15 18.37
N ALA A 9 32.08 -10.07 17.41
CA ALA A 9 32.17 -9.67 15.99
C ALA A 9 30.92 -8.88 15.63
N SER A 10 31.14 -7.64 15.26
CA SER A 10 30.12 -6.71 14.76
C SER A 10 29.55 -7.22 13.44
N LEU A 11 28.45 -7.95 13.51
CA LEU A 11 27.54 -8.16 12.41
C LEU A 11 26.68 -6.90 12.30
N LEU A 12 27.22 -5.88 11.64
CA LEU A 12 26.44 -4.76 11.12
C LEU A 12 25.68 -5.31 9.90
N PRO A 13 24.35 -5.46 9.93
CA PRO A 13 23.64 -5.81 8.71
C PRO A 13 23.78 -4.63 7.76
N MET A 14 24.34 -4.88 6.60
CA MET A 14 24.35 -4.00 5.45
C MET A 14 22.87 -3.76 5.09
N VAL A 15 22.31 -2.65 5.56
CA VAL A 15 21.01 -2.14 5.11
C VAL A 15 21.22 -1.72 3.66
N ILE A 16 20.98 -2.66 2.75
CA ILE A 16 20.84 -2.35 1.33
C ILE A 16 19.65 -1.40 1.26
N ALA A 17 19.92 -0.15 0.90
CA ALA A 17 18.91 0.85 0.62
C ALA A 17 18.13 0.43 -0.65
N MET A 18 17.26 -0.57 -0.53
CA MET A 18 16.29 -0.90 -1.55
C MET A 18 15.24 0.21 -1.53
N MET A 19 15.27 1.07 -2.55
CA MET A 19 14.23 2.07 -2.76
C MET A 19 12.92 1.34 -3.03
N PRO A 20 11.87 1.48 -2.20
CA PRO A 20 10.58 0.88 -2.46
C PRO A 20 9.93 1.53 -3.67
N ALA A 21 9.46 0.72 -4.59
CA ALA A 21 8.60 1.11 -5.67
C ALA A 21 7.19 0.55 -5.38
N PRO A 22 6.11 1.33 -5.54
CA PRO A 22 4.78 0.99 -5.06
C PRO A 22 3.99 0.05 -5.97
N ALA A 23 3.08 -0.68 -5.36
CA ALA A 23 2.15 -1.63 -5.98
C ALA A 23 0.69 -1.19 -5.81
N LEU A 24 -0.23 -1.86 -6.51
CA LEU A 24 -1.67 -1.69 -6.35
C LEU A 24 -2.17 -2.69 -5.30
N ALA A 25 -2.71 -2.17 -4.22
CA ALA A 25 -3.51 -2.89 -3.22
C ALA A 25 -4.82 -2.13 -3.02
N GLY A 26 -5.83 -2.62 -2.30
CA GLY A 26 -7.12 -1.95 -2.08
C GLY A 26 -7.05 -0.42 -2.04
N GLY A 27 -7.35 0.25 -3.16
CA GLY A 27 -6.93 1.62 -3.42
C GLY A 27 -5.41 1.73 -3.64
N PHE A 28 -4.67 2.28 -2.67
CA PHE A 28 -3.19 2.34 -2.66
C PHE A 28 -2.60 1.95 -1.29
N TYR A 29 -3.35 1.18 -0.49
CA TYR A 29 -2.86 0.56 0.74
C TYR A 29 -2.14 -0.75 0.41
N LEU A 30 -0.89 -0.88 0.84
CA LEU A 30 -0.06 -2.07 0.70
C LEU A 30 -0.27 -2.95 1.93
N GLN A 31 -0.89 -4.11 1.75
CA GLN A 31 -1.15 -5.06 2.85
C GLN A 31 0.07 -5.93 3.16
N GLU A 32 1.01 -6.00 2.24
CA GLU A 32 2.17 -6.88 2.17
C GLU A 32 3.32 -6.42 3.08
N GLN A 33 3.05 -6.21 4.37
CA GLN A 33 4.04 -5.73 5.34
C GLN A 33 4.81 -6.85 6.05
N SER A 34 4.53 -8.11 5.74
CA SER A 34 5.24 -9.29 6.26
C SER A 34 5.21 -10.44 5.26
N PRO A 35 6.37 -11.03 4.91
CA PRO A 35 6.44 -12.24 4.12
C PRO A 35 5.69 -13.43 4.72
N MET A 36 5.73 -13.59 6.05
CA MET A 36 5.01 -14.66 6.73
C MET A 36 3.49 -14.49 6.54
N GLU A 37 2.97 -13.28 6.77
CA GLU A 37 1.54 -12.99 6.61
C GLU A 37 1.08 -13.12 5.15
N THR A 38 1.92 -12.72 4.17
CA THR A 38 1.64 -12.91 2.74
C THR A 38 1.37 -14.36 2.41
N GLY A 39 2.12 -15.31 2.99
CA GLY A 39 1.98 -16.74 2.73
C GLY A 39 0.68 -17.36 3.23
N ARG A 40 -0.10 -16.67 4.06
CA ARG A 40 -1.41 -17.12 4.55
C ARG A 40 -2.54 -16.12 4.18
N ALA A 41 -2.33 -15.30 3.15
CA ALA A 41 -3.24 -14.25 2.71
C ALA A 41 -3.68 -13.34 3.87
N LEU A 42 -2.76 -13.01 4.79
CA LEU A 42 -2.99 -12.14 5.95
C LEU A 42 -4.04 -12.67 6.94
N SER A 43 -4.41 -13.95 6.87
CA SER A 43 -5.28 -14.58 7.85
C SER A 43 -4.55 -14.71 9.19
N GLY A 44 -5.25 -14.42 10.28
CA GLY A 44 -4.65 -14.40 11.61
C GLY A 44 -3.84 -13.14 11.95
N GLY A 45 -3.71 -12.17 11.04
CA GLY A 45 -2.79 -11.03 11.17
C GLY A 45 -2.79 -10.30 12.51
N ALA A 46 -3.94 -10.13 13.18
CA ALA A 46 -3.98 -9.51 14.51
C ALA A 46 -3.93 -10.51 15.69
N ALA A 47 -3.96 -11.82 15.43
CA ALA A 47 -4.07 -12.86 16.46
C ALA A 47 -2.95 -13.91 16.41
N ALA A 48 -2.35 -14.19 15.25
CA ALA A 48 -1.27 -15.15 15.12
C ALA A 48 0.08 -14.48 15.45
N ALA A 49 0.40 -14.43 16.71
CA ALA A 49 1.61 -13.78 17.23
C ALA A 49 2.82 -14.73 17.17
N ASP A 50 3.29 -15.06 15.97
CA ASP A 50 4.36 -16.04 15.71
C ASP A 50 5.69 -15.42 15.29
N ASP A 51 5.66 -14.15 14.91
CA ASP A 51 6.76 -13.44 14.25
C ASP A 51 6.74 -11.96 14.67
N PRO A 52 7.90 -11.28 14.77
CA PRO A 52 7.98 -9.87 15.14
C PRO A 52 7.14 -8.91 14.30
N SER A 53 6.68 -9.31 13.11
CA SER A 53 5.79 -8.48 12.30
C SER A 53 4.44 -8.18 12.97
N ILE A 54 4.09 -8.92 14.04
CA ILE A 54 2.93 -8.63 14.89
C ILE A 54 2.96 -7.19 15.45
N VAL A 55 4.14 -6.56 15.59
CA VAL A 55 4.28 -5.13 15.93
C VAL A 55 3.43 -4.27 15.01
N TYR A 56 3.45 -4.57 13.71
CA TYR A 56 2.65 -3.82 12.73
C TYR A 56 1.17 -4.20 12.78
N PHE A 57 0.85 -5.48 12.85
CA PHE A 57 -0.54 -5.97 12.71
C PHE A 57 -1.36 -5.90 14.00
N ASN A 58 -0.71 -6.01 15.17
CA ASN A 58 -1.32 -5.84 16.50
C ASN A 58 -0.22 -5.81 17.58
N PRO A 59 0.23 -4.65 18.06
CA PRO A 59 1.28 -4.57 19.07
C PRO A 59 1.01 -5.39 20.34
N ALA A 60 -0.26 -5.56 20.73
CA ALA A 60 -0.61 -6.36 21.91
C ALA A 60 -0.14 -7.82 21.80
N GLY A 61 -0.03 -8.35 20.57
CA GLY A 61 0.45 -9.73 20.33
C GLY A 61 1.94 -9.90 20.58
N MET A 62 2.74 -8.84 20.74
CA MET A 62 4.15 -8.94 21.10
C MET A 62 4.35 -9.72 22.40
N THR A 63 3.39 -9.70 23.31
CA THR A 63 3.45 -10.40 24.60
C THR A 63 3.53 -11.92 24.47
N ALA A 64 3.23 -12.49 23.30
CA ALA A 64 3.41 -13.91 23.00
C ALA A 64 4.83 -14.25 22.50
N LEU A 65 5.70 -13.27 22.26
CA LEU A 65 7.04 -13.45 21.72
C LEU A 65 8.08 -13.33 22.84
N PRO A 66 8.73 -14.43 23.28
CA PRO A 66 9.73 -14.36 24.35
C PRO A 66 11.05 -13.78 23.85
N GLY A 67 11.81 -13.17 24.76
CA GLY A 67 13.16 -12.68 24.51
C GLY A 67 13.21 -11.50 23.55
N VAL A 68 14.28 -11.43 22.77
CA VAL A 68 14.46 -10.45 21.70
C VAL A 68 14.32 -11.16 20.36
N GLN A 69 13.47 -10.63 19.48
CA GLN A 69 13.29 -11.19 18.15
C GLN A 69 13.34 -10.08 17.10
N ILE A 70 13.96 -10.40 15.97
CA ILE A 70 14.12 -9.48 14.83
C ILE A 70 13.72 -10.22 13.56
N SER A 71 12.88 -9.61 12.74
CA SER A 71 12.53 -10.08 11.41
C SER A 71 12.82 -9.00 10.37
N THR A 72 13.46 -9.37 9.28
CA THR A 72 13.74 -8.47 8.15
C THR A 72 13.51 -9.19 6.83
N GLY A 73 12.96 -8.49 5.89
CA GLY A 73 12.65 -9.06 4.57
C GLY A 73 11.86 -8.10 3.69
N GLY A 74 11.09 -8.66 2.79
CA GLY A 74 10.22 -7.88 1.93
C GLY A 74 9.43 -8.72 0.95
N VAL A 75 8.55 -8.05 0.24
CA VAL A 75 7.72 -8.61 -0.82
C VAL A 75 8.08 -7.95 -2.14
N LEU A 76 8.30 -8.74 -3.18
CA LEU A 76 8.47 -8.29 -4.56
C LEU A 76 7.15 -8.49 -5.29
N LEU A 77 6.63 -7.41 -5.86
CA LEU A 77 5.37 -7.40 -6.58
C LEU A 77 5.66 -7.25 -8.07
N SER A 78 5.07 -8.14 -8.87
CA SER A 78 5.04 -8.07 -10.33
C SER A 78 3.61 -7.76 -10.75
N VAL A 79 3.35 -6.55 -11.24
CA VAL A 79 2.01 -6.13 -11.64
C VAL A 79 1.88 -6.25 -13.14
N THR A 80 0.90 -7.02 -13.60
CA THR A 80 0.47 -7.06 -14.99
C THR A 80 -0.82 -6.28 -15.12
N ALA A 81 -0.79 -5.12 -15.76
CA ALA A 81 -1.99 -4.33 -16.02
C ALA A 81 -2.08 -3.92 -17.48
N ARG A 82 -3.31 -3.84 -17.97
CA ARG A 82 -3.63 -3.45 -19.35
C ARG A 82 -4.73 -2.43 -19.35
N GLN A 83 -4.60 -1.46 -20.27
CA GLN A 83 -5.63 -0.47 -20.56
C GLN A 83 -6.05 -0.64 -22.03
N ASN A 84 -7.35 -0.82 -22.27
CA ASN A 84 -7.91 -0.87 -23.61
C ASN A 84 -8.79 0.36 -23.82
N ASP A 85 -8.48 1.15 -24.85
CA ASP A 85 -9.32 2.31 -25.22
C ASP A 85 -10.69 1.87 -25.72
N LEU A 86 -11.74 2.53 -25.25
CA LEU A 86 -13.13 2.36 -25.65
C LEU A 86 -13.67 3.59 -26.38
N GLY A 87 -12.79 4.41 -26.96
CA GLY A 87 -13.14 5.62 -27.66
C GLY A 87 -13.01 6.86 -26.79
N THR A 88 -11.80 7.15 -26.33
CA THR A 88 -11.44 8.38 -25.62
C THR A 88 -11.57 9.59 -26.56
N THR A 89 -12.17 10.68 -26.08
CA THR A 89 -12.48 11.87 -26.87
C THR A 89 -12.05 13.16 -26.18
N ARG A 90 -12.00 14.25 -26.95
CA ARG A 90 -11.88 15.61 -26.42
C ARG A 90 -12.73 16.59 -27.26
N THR A 91 -13.17 17.68 -26.62
CA THR A 91 -13.74 18.82 -27.33
C THR A 91 -12.66 19.74 -27.89
N VAL A 92 -13.00 20.52 -28.90
CA VAL A 92 -12.18 21.60 -29.47
C VAL A 92 -12.95 22.89 -29.33
N PRO A 93 -12.40 23.94 -28.69
CA PRO A 93 -13.10 25.21 -28.55
C PRO A 93 -13.53 25.78 -29.91
N GLY A 94 -14.80 26.20 -30.01
CA GLY A 94 -15.38 26.79 -31.24
C GLY A 94 -15.76 25.78 -32.34
N ALA A 95 -15.48 24.46 -32.14
CA ALA A 95 -15.92 23.41 -33.03
C ALA A 95 -17.07 22.59 -32.41
N PRO A 96 -18.06 22.15 -33.21
CA PRO A 96 -19.11 21.27 -32.69
C PRO A 96 -18.60 19.83 -32.48
N GLY A 97 -19.07 19.21 -31.40
CA GLY A 97 -18.84 17.79 -31.11
C GLY A 97 -17.51 17.47 -30.46
N GLU A 98 -17.23 16.18 -30.39
CA GLU A 98 -16.01 15.61 -29.83
C GLU A 98 -15.14 15.00 -30.94
N ILE A 99 -13.83 15.07 -30.79
CA ILE A 99 -12.89 14.38 -31.67
C ILE A 99 -12.19 13.26 -30.88
N SER A 100 -11.78 12.20 -31.56
CA SER A 100 -11.02 11.11 -30.96
C SER A 100 -9.64 11.58 -30.49
N VAL A 101 -9.23 11.10 -29.32
CA VAL A 101 -7.86 11.24 -28.84
C VAL A 101 -7.08 10.02 -29.34
N SER A 102 -6.22 10.24 -30.32
CA SER A 102 -5.30 9.18 -30.78
C SER A 102 -4.24 8.89 -29.73
N GLY A 103 -3.82 7.62 -29.63
CA GLY A 103 -2.74 7.22 -28.74
C GLY A 103 -2.64 5.72 -28.53
N GLY A 104 -1.57 5.31 -27.92
CA GLY A 104 -1.31 3.91 -27.53
C GLY A 104 -2.02 3.52 -26.24
N SER A 105 -1.91 2.25 -25.87
CA SER A 105 -2.44 1.69 -24.61
C SER A 105 -1.62 2.06 -23.36
N GLY A 106 -0.61 2.92 -23.50
CA GLY A 106 0.27 3.37 -22.41
C GLY A 106 1.41 2.43 -22.08
N GLY A 107 1.76 1.51 -22.99
CA GLY A 107 2.91 0.63 -22.85
C GLY A 107 2.76 -0.40 -21.71
N LYS A 108 3.78 -0.46 -20.86
CA LYS A 108 3.81 -1.33 -19.67
C LYS A 108 3.90 -0.48 -18.39
N PRO A 109 2.79 0.11 -17.93
CA PRO A 109 2.81 1.11 -16.86
C PRO A 109 3.37 0.59 -15.51
N PHE A 110 3.50 -0.74 -15.35
CA PHE A 110 4.08 -1.40 -14.20
C PHE A 110 5.27 -2.29 -14.57
N ALA A 111 6.10 -1.86 -15.51
CA ALA A 111 7.17 -2.70 -16.08
C ALA A 111 8.25 -3.13 -15.08
N SER A 112 8.37 -2.48 -13.93
CA SER A 112 9.39 -2.79 -12.92
C SER A 112 8.83 -3.61 -11.77
N LEU A 113 9.63 -4.54 -11.25
CA LEU A 113 9.36 -5.18 -9.97
C LEU A 113 9.30 -4.12 -8.87
N ILE A 114 8.32 -4.27 -7.98
CA ILE A 114 8.04 -3.35 -6.89
C ILE A 114 8.45 -4.04 -5.60
N ALA A 115 9.41 -3.46 -4.86
CA ALA A 115 9.84 -3.99 -3.58
C ALA A 115 9.13 -3.28 -2.42
N VAL A 116 8.54 -4.05 -1.51
CA VAL A 116 7.97 -3.58 -0.23
C VAL A 116 8.83 -4.14 0.88
N PRO A 117 9.86 -3.42 1.34
CA PRO A 117 10.72 -3.88 2.41
C PRO A 117 10.02 -3.77 3.76
N SER A 118 10.38 -4.64 4.70
CA SER A 118 9.90 -4.58 6.07
C SER A 118 10.98 -4.99 7.07
N PHE A 119 10.96 -4.34 8.22
CA PHE A 119 11.78 -4.65 9.37
C PHE A 119 10.93 -4.56 10.63
N HIS A 120 11.05 -5.57 11.50
CA HIS A 120 10.33 -5.62 12.75
C HIS A 120 11.25 -6.16 13.85
N ALA A 121 11.18 -5.57 15.03
CA ALA A 121 11.87 -6.06 16.21
C ALA A 121 10.97 -5.97 17.42
N THR A 122 11.09 -6.97 18.31
CA THR A 122 10.39 -7.03 19.60
C THR A 122 11.38 -7.39 20.68
N ALA A 123 11.18 -6.86 21.88
CA ALA A 123 11.99 -7.17 23.04
C ALA A 123 11.11 -7.30 24.28
N GLN A 124 11.19 -8.43 24.96
CA GLN A 124 10.62 -8.62 26.28
C GLN A 124 11.51 -7.89 27.30
N VAL A 125 10.97 -6.83 27.90
CA VAL A 125 11.71 -5.99 28.86
C VAL A 125 11.53 -6.49 30.29
N THR A 126 10.32 -6.95 30.61
CA THR A 126 9.97 -7.59 31.89
C THR A 126 9.01 -8.75 31.60
N ASP A 127 8.57 -9.47 32.64
CA ASP A 127 7.55 -10.52 32.51
C ASP A 127 6.18 -10.00 32.03
N ARG A 128 5.98 -8.68 32.02
CA ARG A 128 4.69 -8.05 31.63
C ARG A 128 4.81 -6.97 30.58
N LEU A 129 6.02 -6.52 30.23
CA LEU A 129 6.25 -5.38 29.31
C LEU A 129 7.10 -5.80 28.12
N TRP A 130 6.62 -5.49 26.93
CA TRP A 130 7.34 -5.60 25.67
C TRP A 130 7.45 -4.25 24.98
N LEU A 131 8.58 -4.03 24.33
CA LEU A 131 8.79 -2.92 23.42
C LEU A 131 8.99 -3.49 22.02
N GLY A 132 8.63 -2.71 21.01
CA GLY A 132 8.79 -3.10 19.61
C GLY A 132 8.99 -1.92 18.69
N VAL A 133 9.52 -2.20 17.50
CA VAL A 133 9.61 -1.24 16.41
C VAL A 133 9.34 -1.92 15.09
N GLY A 134 8.52 -1.29 14.26
CA GLY A 134 8.28 -1.64 12.87
C GLY A 134 8.78 -0.57 11.92
N VAL A 135 9.41 -0.96 10.81
CA VAL A 135 9.71 -0.07 9.66
C VAL A 135 9.05 -0.69 8.44
N THR A 136 8.10 0.03 7.85
CA THR A 136 7.18 -0.49 6.84
C THR A 136 6.88 0.56 5.78
N ALA A 137 6.22 0.15 4.68
CA ALA A 137 5.77 1.01 3.60
C ALA A 137 4.27 0.78 3.33
N PRO A 138 3.36 1.25 4.22
CA PRO A 138 1.96 0.84 4.21
C PRO A 138 1.11 1.41 3.07
N PHE A 139 1.56 2.47 2.39
CA PHE A 139 0.86 3.01 1.23
C PHE A 139 1.83 3.22 0.08
N GLY A 140 1.38 2.89 -1.11
CA GLY A 140 2.19 3.03 -2.30
C GLY A 140 1.40 2.90 -3.59
N LEU A 141 1.85 3.63 -4.61
CA LEU A 141 1.31 3.57 -5.97
C LEU A 141 2.39 4.02 -6.92
N LYS A 142 2.63 3.25 -7.97
CA LYS A 142 3.47 3.68 -9.09
C LYS A 142 2.88 3.18 -10.38
N LEU A 143 2.72 4.09 -11.33
CA LEU A 143 2.48 3.76 -12.72
C LEU A 143 3.14 4.81 -13.61
N ASP A 144 3.50 4.41 -14.80
CA ASP A 144 4.23 5.22 -15.75
C ASP A 144 3.77 4.84 -17.16
N TYR A 145 2.84 5.61 -17.70
CA TYR A 145 2.33 5.42 -19.05
C TYR A 145 3.22 6.10 -20.08
N ASP A 146 3.27 5.57 -21.27
CA ASP A 146 3.93 6.22 -22.42
C ASP A 146 3.30 7.59 -22.70
N GLU A 147 4.06 8.53 -23.24
CA GLU A 147 3.62 9.91 -23.48
C GLU A 147 2.43 9.99 -24.45
N ASP A 148 2.32 9.05 -25.39
CA ASP A 148 1.23 8.94 -26.35
C ASP A 148 -0.02 8.21 -25.80
N PHE A 149 -0.06 7.85 -24.52
CA PHE A 149 -1.19 7.14 -23.92
C PHE A 149 -2.52 7.83 -24.23
N PHE A 150 -3.54 7.07 -24.67
CA PHE A 150 -4.87 7.65 -24.98
C PHE A 150 -5.50 8.36 -23.77
N GLY A 151 -5.23 7.89 -22.54
CA GLY A 151 -5.69 8.46 -21.27
C GLY A 151 -4.76 9.52 -20.66
N ARG A 152 -3.78 10.04 -21.41
CA ARG A 152 -2.75 10.95 -20.92
C ARG A 152 -3.22 12.21 -20.22
N TYR A 153 -4.40 12.68 -20.56
CA TYR A 153 -5.01 13.84 -19.89
C TYR A 153 -5.46 13.50 -18.47
N ASP A 154 -5.85 12.27 -18.18
CA ASP A 154 -6.18 11.80 -16.85
C ASP A 154 -4.91 11.47 -16.03
N SER A 155 -3.96 10.72 -16.62
CA SER A 155 -2.70 10.35 -15.96
C SER A 155 -1.61 9.97 -16.97
N LEU A 156 -0.36 10.40 -16.70
CA LEU A 156 0.85 9.87 -17.32
C LEU A 156 1.71 9.16 -16.28
N HIS A 157 2.20 9.89 -15.28
CA HIS A 157 2.99 9.32 -14.19
C HIS A 157 2.28 9.52 -12.85
N THR A 158 2.33 8.51 -12.02
CA THR A 158 1.87 8.57 -10.64
C THR A 158 2.87 7.84 -9.77
N GLU A 159 3.40 8.53 -8.78
CA GLU A 159 4.20 7.94 -7.73
C GLU A 159 3.69 8.44 -6.37
N LEU A 160 3.32 7.51 -5.49
CA LEU A 160 3.08 7.75 -4.08
C LEU A 160 3.90 6.71 -3.31
N LYS A 161 4.73 7.16 -2.39
CA LYS A 161 5.56 6.31 -1.53
C LYS A 161 5.42 6.76 -0.10
N THR A 162 5.25 5.81 0.81
CA THR A 162 5.29 6.07 2.24
C THR A 162 6.40 5.27 2.91
N TYR A 163 6.92 5.83 3.99
CA TYR A 163 7.83 5.16 4.92
C TYR A 163 7.28 5.39 6.31
N ASN A 164 7.07 4.33 7.04
CA ASN A 164 6.48 4.37 8.38
C ASN A 164 7.43 3.76 9.39
N VAL A 165 7.71 4.49 10.46
CA VAL A 165 8.43 3.99 11.65
C VAL A 165 7.44 3.95 12.79
N GLN A 166 7.28 2.76 13.40
CA GLN A 166 6.28 2.49 14.43
C GLN A 166 6.95 1.99 15.71
N PRO A 167 7.39 2.85 16.63
CA PRO A 167 7.66 2.44 18.00
C PRO A 167 6.36 2.02 18.69
N SER A 168 6.42 0.92 19.45
CA SER A 168 5.26 0.30 20.10
C SER A 168 5.61 -0.27 21.46
N ALA A 169 4.59 -0.39 22.32
CA ALA A 169 4.67 -1.06 23.60
C ALA A 169 3.47 -1.99 23.79
N ALA A 170 3.67 -3.08 24.54
CA ALA A 170 2.59 -3.99 24.94
C ALA A 170 2.75 -4.42 26.39
N PHE A 171 1.62 -4.65 27.04
CA PHE A 171 1.54 -4.98 28.44
C PHE A 171 0.53 -6.10 28.71
N ILE A 172 0.91 -7.09 29.52
CA ILE A 172 0.01 -8.16 30.00
C ILE A 172 -0.83 -7.61 31.15
N LEU A 173 -2.15 -7.46 30.92
CA LEU A 173 -3.12 -7.04 31.95
C LEU A 173 -3.50 -8.19 32.87
N THR A 174 -3.85 -9.33 32.27
CA THR A 174 -4.18 -10.58 32.98
C THR A 174 -3.46 -11.74 32.32
N GLU A 175 -3.50 -12.94 32.88
CA GLU A 175 -2.87 -14.14 32.30
C GLU A 175 -3.28 -14.40 30.84
N ASN A 176 -4.47 -13.96 30.44
CA ASN A 176 -5.04 -14.24 29.13
C ASN A 176 -5.19 -13.00 28.24
N LEU A 177 -5.05 -11.77 28.78
CA LEU A 177 -5.33 -10.53 28.07
C LEU A 177 -4.14 -9.59 28.09
N SER A 178 -3.77 -9.14 26.90
CA SER A 178 -2.74 -8.12 26.70
C SER A 178 -3.31 -6.92 25.92
N ILE A 179 -2.75 -5.76 26.18
CA ILE A 179 -2.98 -4.52 25.42
C ILE A 179 -1.68 -4.06 24.81
N GLY A 180 -1.76 -3.32 23.74
CA GLY A 180 -0.59 -2.72 23.12
C GLY A 180 -0.97 -1.56 22.24
N GLY A 181 0.01 -0.73 21.90
CA GLY A 181 -0.18 0.40 21.03
C GLY A 181 1.15 0.97 20.55
N GLY A 182 1.06 1.86 19.58
CA GLY A 182 2.23 2.48 18.98
C GLY A 182 1.90 3.81 18.33
N VAL A 183 2.95 4.54 18.00
CA VAL A 183 2.90 5.77 17.22
C VAL A 183 3.42 5.47 15.82
N ASP A 184 2.70 5.92 14.80
CA ASP A 184 3.08 5.80 13.40
C ASP A 184 3.66 7.13 12.92
N VAL A 185 4.98 7.21 12.74
CA VAL A 185 5.65 8.38 12.15
C VAL A 185 5.83 8.09 10.66
N GLN A 186 5.05 8.77 9.82
CA GLN A 186 4.96 8.46 8.41
C GLN A 186 5.40 9.62 7.53
N TYR A 187 6.41 9.38 6.70
CA TYR A 187 6.80 10.24 5.59
C TYR A 187 6.08 9.79 4.32
N VAL A 188 5.57 10.75 3.55
CA VAL A 188 4.97 10.53 2.23
C VAL A 188 5.63 11.40 1.19
N LYS A 189 5.85 10.84 0.01
CA LYS A 189 6.27 11.56 -1.20
C LYS A 189 5.32 11.27 -2.34
N VAL A 190 4.90 12.30 -3.06
CA VAL A 190 3.98 12.19 -4.20
C VAL A 190 4.56 12.88 -5.43
N VAL A 191 4.45 12.24 -6.59
CA VAL A 191 4.69 12.84 -7.91
C VAL A 191 3.54 12.46 -8.82
N LEU A 192 2.88 13.44 -9.42
CA LEU A 192 1.79 13.26 -10.36
C LEU A 192 2.10 14.02 -11.64
N THR A 193 1.88 13.40 -12.81
CA THR A 193 1.89 14.09 -14.09
C THR A 193 0.68 13.72 -14.94
N ASN A 194 0.26 14.63 -15.77
CA ASN A 194 -0.70 14.41 -16.85
C ASN A 194 -0.49 15.43 -17.97
N ALA A 195 -0.88 15.07 -19.18
CA ALA A 195 -0.92 16.02 -20.28
C ALA A 195 -2.01 17.07 -20.06
N LEU A 196 -1.81 18.24 -20.64
CA LEU A 196 -2.80 19.33 -20.68
C LEU A 196 -3.18 19.59 -22.14
N PRO A 197 -4.48 19.60 -22.49
CA PRO A 197 -4.89 19.80 -23.86
C PRO A 197 -4.64 21.25 -24.30
N ASN A 198 -3.81 21.49 -25.32
CA ASN A 198 -3.77 22.78 -25.99
C ASN A 198 -5.06 23.02 -26.80
N LEU A 199 -5.41 24.28 -27.08
CA LEU A 199 -6.68 24.62 -27.76
C LEU A 199 -6.76 24.02 -29.16
N SER A 200 -5.64 24.03 -29.90
CA SER A 200 -5.52 23.36 -31.19
C SER A 200 -5.28 21.85 -31.02
N PRO A 201 -6.07 20.98 -31.65
CA PRO A 201 -5.89 19.54 -31.55
C PRO A 201 -4.64 19.00 -32.27
N VAL A 202 -4.01 19.82 -33.12
CA VAL A 202 -2.76 19.46 -33.81
C VAL A 202 -1.50 19.98 -33.08
N ALA A 203 -1.67 20.79 -32.06
CA ALA A 203 -0.58 21.24 -31.21
C ALA A 203 -0.12 20.10 -30.28
N THR A 204 1.17 20.05 -29.99
CA THR A 204 1.69 19.17 -28.93
C THR A 204 1.04 19.53 -27.60
N ASP A 205 0.74 18.52 -26.78
CA ASP A 205 0.12 18.74 -25.49
C ASP A 205 1.02 19.52 -24.51
N GLY A 206 0.43 20.30 -23.64
CA GLY A 206 1.09 20.79 -22.44
C GLY A 206 1.29 19.68 -21.41
N LEU A 207 2.05 19.96 -20.36
CA LEU A 207 2.33 19.03 -19.26
C LEU A 207 2.09 19.70 -17.91
N ALA A 208 1.34 19.05 -17.05
CA ALA A 208 1.28 19.36 -15.63
C ALA A 208 2.13 18.36 -14.85
N ARG A 209 3.00 18.85 -13.98
CA ARG A 209 3.79 18.06 -13.04
C ARG A 209 3.66 18.63 -11.65
N MET A 210 3.35 17.77 -10.70
CA MET A 210 3.20 18.09 -9.28
C MET A 210 4.08 17.17 -8.49
N LYS A 211 4.86 17.72 -7.56
CA LYS A 211 5.77 16.98 -6.67
C LYS A 211 5.75 17.61 -5.31
N GLY A 212 5.58 16.81 -4.27
CA GLY A 212 5.65 17.26 -2.89
C GLY A 212 5.77 16.10 -1.92
N ASP A 213 5.96 16.46 -0.66
CA ASP A 213 6.13 15.50 0.43
C ASP A 213 5.57 16.05 1.75
N ASP A 214 5.47 15.17 2.76
CA ASP A 214 5.03 15.53 4.11
C ASP A 214 5.47 14.48 5.12
N LEU A 215 5.60 14.88 6.39
CA LEU A 215 5.82 14.01 7.53
C LEU A 215 4.69 14.22 8.54
N SER A 216 3.91 13.16 8.79
CA SER A 216 2.77 13.23 9.71
C SER A 216 2.76 12.05 10.67
N ILE A 217 1.92 12.14 11.71
CA ILE A 217 1.87 11.18 12.80
C ILE A 217 0.46 10.58 12.89
N GLY A 218 0.42 9.25 13.09
CA GLY A 218 -0.74 8.49 13.48
C GLY A 218 -0.48 7.70 14.76
N TRP A 219 -1.45 6.90 15.15
CA TRP A 219 -1.36 5.99 16.30
C TRP A 219 -2.09 4.68 16.00
N ASN A 220 -1.76 3.65 16.79
CA ASN A 220 -2.48 2.40 16.75
C ASN A 220 -2.61 1.80 18.14
N ALA A 221 -3.63 0.96 18.33
CA ALA A 221 -3.88 0.27 19.58
C ALA A 221 -4.49 -1.11 19.30
N GLY A 222 -4.24 -2.07 20.19
CA GLY A 222 -4.75 -3.41 20.03
C GLY A 222 -4.98 -4.14 21.34
N LEU A 223 -5.76 -5.21 21.21
CA LEU A 223 -6.04 -6.20 22.24
C LEU A 223 -5.63 -7.58 21.73
N PHE A 224 -5.06 -8.38 22.59
CA PHE A 224 -4.73 -9.77 22.32
C PHE A 224 -5.21 -10.64 23.47
N TYR A 225 -6.06 -11.61 23.16
CA TYR A 225 -6.63 -12.54 24.14
C TYR A 225 -6.34 -13.99 23.71
N HIS A 226 -5.92 -14.83 24.64
CA HIS A 226 -5.69 -16.24 24.36
C HIS A 226 -6.30 -17.14 25.46
N ALA A 227 -6.98 -18.20 25.04
CA ALA A 227 -7.54 -19.20 25.92
C ALA A 227 -7.76 -20.54 25.20
N GLY A 228 -7.41 -21.64 25.83
CA GLY A 228 -7.74 -22.98 25.36
C GLY A 228 -7.32 -23.29 23.90
N GLY A 229 -6.17 -22.78 23.46
CA GLY A 229 -5.65 -22.97 22.09
C GLY A 229 -6.31 -22.08 21.04
N THR A 230 -7.12 -21.09 21.46
CA THR A 230 -7.66 -20.04 20.61
C THR A 230 -7.02 -18.71 20.96
N GLN A 231 -6.71 -17.91 19.96
CA GLN A 231 -6.22 -16.55 20.07
C GLN A 231 -7.16 -15.61 19.33
N PHE A 232 -7.47 -14.47 19.95
CA PHE A 232 -8.27 -13.40 19.39
C PHE A 232 -7.44 -12.13 19.38
N GLY A 233 -7.49 -11.40 18.28
CA GLY A 233 -6.83 -10.12 18.15
C GLY A 233 -7.79 -9.07 17.62
N LEU A 234 -7.79 -7.90 18.26
CA LEU A 234 -8.42 -6.68 17.76
C LEU A 234 -7.34 -5.62 17.61
N HIS A 235 -7.34 -4.92 16.51
CA HIS A 235 -6.37 -3.85 16.25
C HIS A 235 -7.07 -2.70 15.53
N TYR A 236 -6.76 -1.49 15.94
CA TYR A 236 -7.16 -0.26 15.27
C TYR A 236 -5.92 0.58 14.97
N ARG A 237 -5.81 1.04 13.73
CA ARG A 237 -4.81 1.99 13.27
C ARG A 237 -5.53 3.25 12.81
N SER A 238 -5.17 4.40 13.36
CA SER A 238 -5.72 5.68 12.96
C SER A 238 -5.33 6.03 11.53
N GLY A 239 -6.21 6.69 10.81
CA GLY A 239 -5.85 7.40 9.60
C GLY A 239 -4.82 8.48 9.85
N ILE A 240 -4.05 8.82 8.82
CA ILE A 240 -3.06 9.89 8.86
C ILE A 240 -3.47 10.97 7.85
N LYS A 241 -3.46 12.23 8.30
CA LYS A 241 -3.77 13.38 7.46
C LYS A 241 -2.47 14.09 7.10
N HIS A 242 -2.04 13.92 5.86
CA HIS A 242 -0.88 14.60 5.31
C HIS A 242 -1.27 15.94 4.69
N ARG A 243 -0.40 16.91 4.83
CA ARG A 243 -0.44 18.21 4.14
C ARG A 243 0.76 18.28 3.19
N ILE A 244 0.63 17.67 2.02
CA ILE A 244 1.72 17.64 1.06
C ILE A 244 2.02 19.05 0.57
N GLU A 245 3.26 19.47 0.74
CA GLU A 245 3.79 20.75 0.27
C GLU A 245 4.85 20.51 -0.80
N GLY A 246 4.92 21.39 -1.80
CA GLY A 246 5.86 21.20 -2.89
C GLY A 246 5.64 22.14 -4.05
N LEU A 247 5.87 21.66 -5.29
CA LEU A 247 5.85 22.46 -6.51
C LEU A 247 4.89 21.89 -7.56
N ALA A 248 4.16 22.79 -8.20
CA ALA A 248 3.38 22.54 -9.42
C ALA A 248 4.04 23.27 -10.59
N THR A 249 4.33 22.54 -11.65
CA THR A 249 4.91 23.07 -12.89
C THR A 249 3.96 22.81 -14.04
N LEU A 250 3.59 23.84 -14.78
CA LEU A 250 2.89 23.77 -16.05
C LEU A 250 3.86 24.15 -17.16
N SER A 251 3.89 23.40 -18.25
CA SER A 251 4.81 23.63 -19.35
C SER A 251 4.17 23.28 -20.71
N ASN A 252 4.76 23.76 -21.78
CA ASN A 252 4.37 23.49 -23.18
C ASN A 252 2.92 23.93 -23.53
N LEU A 253 2.30 24.78 -22.73
CA LEU A 253 1.05 25.42 -23.11
C LEU A 253 1.31 26.50 -24.14
N GLN A 254 0.46 26.58 -25.18
CA GLN A 254 0.65 27.41 -26.37
C GLN A 254 -0.47 28.43 -26.55
N GLY A 255 -0.22 29.47 -27.34
CA GLY A 255 -1.18 30.53 -27.67
C GLY A 255 -1.68 31.25 -26.41
N PRO A 256 -3.00 31.46 -26.25
CA PRO A 256 -3.55 32.15 -25.07
C PRO A 256 -3.25 31.44 -23.75
N LEU A 257 -2.96 30.14 -23.75
CA LEU A 257 -2.65 29.36 -22.54
C LEU A 257 -1.19 29.51 -22.13
N ALA A 258 -0.31 30.07 -22.97
CA ALA A 258 1.14 30.17 -22.68
C ALA A 258 1.44 30.95 -21.39
N ALA A 259 0.60 31.88 -21.01
CA ALA A 259 0.73 32.64 -19.76
C ALA A 259 0.57 31.79 -18.48
N LEU A 260 0.03 30.57 -18.60
CA LEU A 260 -0.10 29.63 -17.50
C LEU A 260 1.17 28.80 -17.27
N ASN A 261 2.12 28.82 -18.21
CA ASN A 261 3.40 28.13 -18.03
C ASN A 261 4.18 28.74 -16.87
N GLY A 262 4.76 27.89 -16.06
CA GLY A 262 5.57 28.31 -14.91
C GLY A 262 5.54 27.30 -13.78
N THR A 263 6.25 27.62 -12.72
CA THR A 263 6.32 26.82 -11.48
C THR A 263 5.81 27.67 -10.33
N SER A 264 5.00 27.08 -9.48
CA SER A 264 4.48 27.71 -8.28
C SER A 264 4.45 26.70 -7.11
N ASP A 265 4.39 27.22 -5.90
CA ASP A 265 4.17 26.39 -4.72
C ASP A 265 2.82 25.69 -4.80
N LEU A 266 2.74 24.49 -4.25
CA LEU A 266 1.50 23.74 -4.12
C LEU A 266 1.29 23.25 -2.69
N VAL A 267 0.01 23.12 -2.34
CA VAL A 267 -0.45 22.40 -1.15
C VAL A 267 -1.55 21.43 -1.56
N ALA A 268 -1.41 20.15 -1.16
CA ALA A 268 -2.39 19.10 -1.42
C ALA A 268 -2.66 18.28 -0.15
N PRO A 269 -3.89 18.34 0.43
CA PRO A 269 -4.26 17.46 1.53
C PRO A 269 -4.41 16.02 1.03
N LEU A 270 -3.86 15.06 1.78
CA LEU A 270 -4.04 13.63 1.56
C LEU A 270 -4.49 12.98 2.88
N SER A 271 -5.70 12.45 2.91
CA SER A 271 -6.22 11.70 4.06
C SER A 271 -6.11 10.20 3.79
N LEU A 272 -5.33 9.50 4.61
CA LEU A 272 -5.21 8.04 4.59
C LEU A 272 -6.25 7.44 5.55
N PRO A 273 -6.78 6.22 5.26
CA PRO A 273 -7.88 5.62 6.01
C PRO A 273 -7.48 5.14 7.41
N ASP A 274 -8.42 5.14 8.32
CA ASP A 274 -8.39 4.30 9.51
C ASP A 274 -8.54 2.84 9.10
N ILE A 275 -7.97 1.92 9.89
CA ILE A 275 -8.05 0.49 9.66
C ILE A 275 -8.43 -0.22 10.95
N ALA A 276 -9.54 -0.97 10.96
CA ALA A 276 -9.91 -1.85 12.04
C ALA A 276 -9.75 -3.31 11.61
N THR A 277 -9.11 -4.12 12.45
CA THR A 277 -8.83 -5.54 12.19
C THR A 277 -9.33 -6.40 13.34
N ALA A 278 -10.03 -7.48 13.01
CA ALA A 278 -10.40 -8.53 13.95
C ALA A 278 -9.89 -9.88 13.40
N SER A 279 -9.21 -10.65 14.23
CA SER A 279 -8.64 -11.94 13.84
C SER A 279 -8.89 -13.00 14.89
N VAL A 280 -9.03 -14.24 14.43
CA VAL A 280 -9.10 -15.45 15.27
C VAL A 280 -8.11 -16.46 14.72
N THR A 281 -7.34 -17.07 15.60
CA THR A 281 -6.49 -18.22 15.33
C THR A 281 -6.90 -19.36 16.26
N ARG A 282 -7.11 -20.54 15.71
CA ARG A 282 -7.47 -21.74 16.49
C ARG A 282 -6.53 -22.90 16.18
N ARG A 283 -5.93 -23.45 17.21
CA ARG A 283 -5.20 -24.73 17.12
C ARG A 283 -6.22 -25.86 17.00
N LEU A 284 -6.21 -26.56 15.87
CA LEU A 284 -7.12 -27.68 15.58
C LEU A 284 -6.52 -29.01 16.06
N THR A 285 -5.22 -29.15 15.86
CA THR A 285 -4.43 -30.31 16.31
C THR A 285 -3.07 -29.80 16.85
N PRO A 286 -2.22 -30.63 17.45
CA PRO A 286 -0.86 -30.22 17.82
C PRO A 286 -0.04 -29.65 16.65
N ARG A 287 -0.37 -30.01 15.39
CA ARG A 287 0.37 -29.61 14.18
C ARG A 287 -0.41 -28.69 13.25
N ALA A 288 -1.70 -28.45 13.48
CA ALA A 288 -2.54 -27.68 12.55
C ALA A 288 -3.22 -26.51 13.24
N ARG A 289 -3.20 -25.33 12.59
CA ARG A 289 -3.92 -24.13 12.99
C ARG A 289 -4.78 -23.62 11.84
N ALA A 290 -5.97 -23.12 12.15
CA ALA A 290 -6.81 -22.40 11.23
C ALA A 290 -6.97 -20.95 11.68
N MET A 291 -7.14 -20.04 10.73
CA MET A 291 -7.12 -18.60 10.96
C MET A 291 -8.15 -17.89 10.08
N VAL A 292 -8.76 -16.85 10.66
CA VAL A 292 -9.67 -15.95 9.93
C VAL A 292 -9.37 -14.53 10.37
N THR A 293 -9.43 -13.60 9.40
CA THR A 293 -9.30 -12.16 9.66
C THR A 293 -10.34 -11.40 8.86
N ALA A 294 -10.94 -10.40 9.49
CA ALA A 294 -11.74 -9.37 8.85
C ALA A 294 -11.09 -8.01 9.09
N ARG A 295 -11.03 -7.18 8.04
CA ARG A 295 -10.55 -5.80 8.10
C ARG A 295 -11.57 -4.85 7.50
N TRP A 296 -11.69 -3.69 8.10
CA TRP A 296 -12.43 -2.57 7.58
C TRP A 296 -11.48 -1.39 7.35
N TYR A 297 -11.72 -0.65 6.27
CA TYR A 297 -10.92 0.50 5.86
C TYR A 297 -11.83 1.71 5.65
N ASN A 298 -11.59 2.79 6.39
CA ASN A 298 -12.32 4.06 6.29
C ASN A 298 -11.87 4.88 5.05
N TRP A 299 -11.96 4.31 3.85
CA TRP A 299 -11.55 5.00 2.63
C TRP A 299 -12.47 6.15 2.24
N SER A 300 -13.66 6.27 2.85
CA SER A 300 -14.56 7.41 2.64
C SER A 300 -13.95 8.76 3.05
N VAL A 301 -12.83 8.78 3.77
CA VAL A 301 -12.06 10.01 4.04
C VAL A 301 -11.36 10.57 2.79
N PHE A 302 -11.16 9.77 1.72
CA PHE A 302 -10.50 10.17 0.48
C PHE A 302 -11.50 10.48 -0.62
N GLN A 303 -12.02 11.72 -0.63
CA GLN A 303 -13.11 12.13 -1.51
C GLN A 303 -12.64 12.79 -2.81
N ALA A 304 -11.49 13.48 -2.78
CA ALA A 304 -10.97 14.19 -3.92
C ALA A 304 -9.45 14.35 -3.85
N ILE A 305 -8.80 14.42 -5.00
CA ILE A 305 -7.45 14.94 -5.13
C ILE A 305 -7.60 16.46 -5.31
N THR A 306 -7.23 17.22 -4.28
CA THR A 306 -7.30 18.68 -4.29
C THR A 306 -5.91 19.25 -4.31
N ILE A 307 -5.59 20.10 -5.27
CA ILE A 307 -4.29 20.74 -5.42
C ILE A 307 -4.51 22.24 -5.50
N ARG A 308 -3.93 22.96 -4.56
CA ARG A 308 -3.91 24.43 -4.52
C ARG A 308 -2.53 24.91 -4.93
N SER A 309 -2.45 25.76 -5.92
CA SER A 309 -1.19 26.31 -6.44
C SER A 309 -1.37 27.78 -6.85
N GLY A 310 -0.29 28.44 -7.25
CA GLY A 310 -0.34 29.81 -7.73
C GLY A 310 -1.24 30.03 -8.95
N THR A 311 -1.53 28.98 -9.71
CA THR A 311 -2.44 29.01 -10.86
C THR A 311 -3.91 28.73 -10.50
N GLY A 312 -4.21 28.46 -9.21
CA GLY A 312 -5.56 28.21 -8.73
C GLY A 312 -5.73 26.88 -7.99
N THR A 313 -6.99 26.45 -7.87
CA THR A 313 -7.34 25.19 -7.21
C THR A 313 -7.88 24.19 -8.24
N SER A 314 -7.22 23.03 -8.33
CA SER A 314 -7.72 21.88 -9.09
C SER A 314 -8.33 20.86 -8.13
N VAL A 315 -9.54 20.37 -8.46
CA VAL A 315 -10.25 19.38 -7.65
C VAL A 315 -10.70 18.24 -8.56
N LYS A 316 -10.14 17.05 -8.34
CA LYS A 316 -10.54 15.83 -9.04
C LYS A 316 -11.25 14.91 -8.07
N GLN A 317 -12.58 14.80 -8.22
CA GLN A 317 -13.41 13.92 -7.39
C GLN A 317 -13.04 12.45 -7.63
N VAL A 318 -12.83 11.68 -6.56
CA VAL A 318 -12.61 10.23 -6.61
C VAL A 318 -13.65 9.47 -5.77
N ARG A 319 -14.23 10.11 -4.76
CA ARG A 319 -15.35 9.63 -3.92
C ARG A 319 -15.19 8.18 -3.50
N TYR A 320 -14.06 7.85 -2.90
CA TYR A 320 -13.83 6.52 -2.37
C TYR A 320 -14.89 6.16 -1.34
N ARG A 321 -15.14 4.87 -1.20
CA ARG A 321 -16.09 4.28 -0.25
C ARG A 321 -15.33 3.44 0.76
N ASP A 322 -15.88 3.29 1.94
CA ASP A 322 -15.37 2.31 2.87
C ASP A 322 -15.31 0.93 2.23
N SER A 323 -14.26 0.22 2.53
CA SER A 323 -14.03 -1.11 2.00
C SER A 323 -13.70 -2.10 3.10
N TYR A 324 -13.63 -3.37 2.77
CA TYR A 324 -13.31 -4.43 3.70
C TYR A 324 -12.56 -5.56 2.99
N SER A 325 -11.80 -6.33 3.77
CA SER A 325 -11.27 -7.61 3.34
C SER A 325 -11.60 -8.71 4.36
N VAL A 326 -11.75 -9.92 3.84
CA VAL A 326 -11.93 -11.13 4.67
C VAL A 326 -10.96 -12.18 4.17
N SER A 327 -10.17 -12.73 5.08
CA SER A 327 -9.22 -13.79 4.76
C SER A 327 -9.39 -15.00 5.64
N ALA A 328 -9.12 -16.18 5.07
CA ALA A 328 -9.08 -17.45 5.75
C ALA A 328 -7.82 -18.22 5.33
N GLY A 329 -7.22 -18.93 6.25
CA GLY A 329 -6.01 -19.70 5.98
C GLY A 329 -5.69 -20.64 7.10
N GLY A 330 -4.54 -21.30 6.96
CA GLY A 330 -4.06 -22.22 7.96
C GLY A 330 -2.59 -22.55 7.79
N GLU A 331 -2.08 -23.21 8.80
CA GLU A 331 -0.71 -23.69 8.87
C GLU A 331 -0.66 -25.14 9.33
N TYR A 332 0.34 -25.85 8.83
CA TYR A 332 0.60 -27.24 9.19
C TYR A 332 2.11 -27.46 9.45
N ASP A 333 2.44 -27.90 10.65
CA ASP A 333 3.80 -28.28 11.04
C ASP A 333 4.11 -29.67 10.51
N VAL A 334 4.77 -29.73 9.34
CA VAL A 334 5.24 -30.96 8.70
C VAL A 334 6.25 -31.66 9.58
N SER A 335 7.14 -30.86 10.20
CA SER A 335 8.15 -31.28 11.16
C SER A 335 8.47 -30.12 12.11
N GLU A 336 9.32 -30.34 13.10
CA GLU A 336 9.84 -29.28 13.98
C GLU A 336 10.59 -28.16 13.20
N ARG A 337 11.07 -28.48 11.99
CA ARG A 337 11.83 -27.54 11.15
C ARG A 337 11.03 -26.91 10.03
N LEU A 338 9.90 -27.49 9.65
CA LEU A 338 9.16 -27.04 8.47
C LEU A 338 7.67 -26.86 8.78
N THR A 339 7.19 -25.64 8.65
CA THR A 339 5.78 -25.27 8.67
C THR A 339 5.36 -24.82 7.28
N LEU A 340 4.29 -25.39 6.75
CA LEU A 340 3.63 -24.95 5.52
C LEU A 340 2.39 -24.13 5.86
N ARG A 341 2.06 -23.19 4.98
CA ARG A 341 0.86 -22.35 5.11
C ARG A 341 0.19 -22.10 3.78
N ALA A 342 -1.12 -21.87 3.84
CA ALA A 342 -1.90 -21.44 2.70
C ALA A 342 -3.04 -20.54 3.16
N GLY A 343 -3.52 -19.69 2.26
CA GLY A 343 -4.64 -18.80 2.56
C GLY A 343 -5.29 -18.23 1.32
N THR A 344 -6.47 -17.68 1.53
CA THR A 344 -7.22 -16.92 0.54
C THR A 344 -7.79 -15.66 1.16
N MET A 345 -7.96 -14.61 0.38
CA MET A 345 -8.57 -13.36 0.81
C MET A 345 -9.46 -12.80 -0.30
N PHE A 346 -10.63 -12.34 0.08
CA PHE A 346 -11.42 -11.40 -0.71
C PHE A 346 -11.14 -9.99 -0.21
N ASP A 347 -10.79 -9.09 -1.13
CA ASP A 347 -10.47 -7.69 -0.84
C ASP A 347 -11.29 -6.78 -1.74
N ARG A 348 -12.21 -6.04 -1.13
CA ARG A 348 -13.09 -5.13 -1.85
C ARG A 348 -12.37 -3.83 -2.15
N THR A 349 -12.45 -3.39 -3.41
CA THR A 349 -11.92 -2.08 -3.81
C THR A 349 -12.69 -0.93 -3.16
N PRO A 350 -12.01 0.13 -2.69
CA PRO A 350 -12.67 1.34 -2.22
C PRO A 350 -13.11 2.26 -3.37
N THR A 351 -12.66 2.01 -4.59
CA THR A 351 -12.93 2.91 -5.72
C THR A 351 -14.40 2.97 -6.07
N ASN A 352 -14.83 4.15 -6.51
CA ASN A 352 -16.20 4.35 -6.96
C ASN A 352 -16.24 4.26 -8.50
N PRO A 353 -16.99 3.31 -9.09
CA PRO A 353 -17.03 3.12 -10.55
C PRO A 353 -17.33 4.38 -11.34
N GLN A 354 -18.14 5.29 -10.80
CA GLN A 354 -18.49 6.56 -11.46
C GLN A 354 -17.30 7.55 -11.51
N TYR A 355 -16.32 7.39 -10.61
CA TYR A 355 -15.20 8.32 -10.42
C TYR A 355 -13.83 7.65 -10.64
N LEU A 356 -13.82 6.48 -11.27
CA LEU A 356 -12.59 5.77 -11.62
C LEU A 356 -11.70 6.62 -12.53
N THR A 357 -10.40 6.47 -12.35
CA THR A 357 -9.36 7.14 -13.12
C THR A 357 -8.35 6.13 -13.63
N THR A 358 -7.63 6.47 -14.68
CA THR A 358 -6.49 5.64 -15.14
C THR A 358 -5.32 5.69 -14.15
N ARG A 359 -5.35 6.62 -13.19
CA ARG A 359 -4.35 6.76 -12.12
C ARG A 359 -4.45 5.65 -11.07
N VAL A 360 -5.68 5.20 -10.75
CA VAL A 360 -5.95 4.09 -9.84
C VAL A 360 -7.05 3.22 -10.45
N PRO A 361 -6.74 2.42 -11.48
CA PRO A 361 -7.72 1.57 -12.17
C PRO A 361 -7.95 0.28 -11.37
N ASP A 362 -8.56 0.39 -10.20
CA ASP A 362 -8.65 -0.67 -9.21
C ASP A 362 -10.03 -1.35 -9.20
N GLY A 363 -10.05 -2.68 -8.96
CA GLY A 363 -11.25 -3.53 -8.84
C GLY A 363 -11.16 -4.48 -7.65
N ASP A 364 -12.25 -5.17 -7.34
CA ASP A 364 -12.28 -6.21 -6.31
C ASP A 364 -11.26 -7.31 -6.60
N ARG A 365 -10.71 -7.92 -5.52
CA ARG A 365 -9.61 -8.88 -5.65
C ARG A 365 -9.87 -10.16 -4.89
N VAL A 366 -9.35 -11.24 -5.46
CA VAL A 366 -9.22 -12.52 -4.78
C VAL A 366 -7.74 -12.87 -4.72
N TRP A 367 -7.24 -13.17 -3.53
CA TRP A 367 -5.87 -13.61 -3.31
C TRP A 367 -5.85 -15.11 -3.08
N LEU A 368 -4.88 -15.78 -3.66
CA LEU A 368 -4.48 -17.13 -3.32
C LEU A 368 -3.01 -17.13 -2.93
N SER A 369 -2.67 -17.67 -1.79
CA SER A 369 -1.31 -17.66 -1.28
C SER A 369 -0.87 -18.98 -0.68
N GLY A 370 0.44 -19.19 -0.71
CA GLY A 370 1.12 -20.28 -0.04
C GLY A 370 2.49 -19.84 0.46
N GLY A 371 3.00 -20.52 1.49
CA GLY A 371 4.30 -20.19 2.04
C GLY A 371 4.84 -21.29 2.95
N ALA A 372 6.10 -21.12 3.34
CA ALA A 372 6.80 -22.01 4.24
C ALA A 372 7.70 -21.24 5.20
N THR A 373 7.82 -21.74 6.42
CA THR A 373 8.88 -21.36 7.36
C THR A 373 9.82 -22.55 7.51
N TRP A 374 11.10 -22.31 7.33
CA TRP A 374 12.15 -23.26 7.63
C TRP A 374 12.98 -22.79 8.82
N ASN A 375 12.86 -23.47 9.97
CA ASN A 375 13.68 -23.25 11.14
C ASN A 375 15.07 -23.87 10.90
N LEU A 376 16.03 -23.03 10.51
CA LEU A 376 17.41 -23.41 10.24
C LEU A 376 18.12 -23.81 11.54
N SER A 377 17.76 -23.15 12.64
CA SER A 377 18.18 -23.45 14.02
C SER A 377 17.08 -22.98 14.98
N PRO A 378 17.17 -23.23 16.29
CA PRO A 378 16.26 -22.68 17.29
C PRO A 378 16.20 -21.14 17.27
N SER A 379 17.29 -20.48 16.88
CA SER A 379 17.43 -19.02 16.85
C SER A 379 17.27 -18.39 15.47
N LEU A 380 17.10 -19.17 14.38
CA LEU A 380 17.07 -18.63 13.03
C LEU A 380 16.03 -19.34 12.17
N ALA A 381 15.12 -18.57 11.57
CA ALA A 381 14.09 -19.05 10.65
C ALA A 381 14.11 -18.27 9.33
N LEU A 382 13.86 -18.97 8.22
CA LEU A 382 13.64 -18.42 6.90
C LEU A 382 12.17 -18.58 6.53
N ASN A 383 11.52 -17.49 6.12
CA ASN A 383 10.16 -17.49 5.59
C ASN A 383 10.21 -17.22 4.09
N LEU A 384 9.49 -18.03 3.31
CA LEU A 384 9.28 -17.86 1.87
C LEU A 384 7.80 -17.94 1.57
N SER A 385 7.31 -17.08 0.69
CA SER A 385 5.89 -17.06 0.32
C SER A 385 5.67 -16.59 -1.11
N TYR A 386 4.57 -17.07 -1.68
CA TYR A 386 4.03 -16.63 -2.95
C TYR A 386 2.54 -16.33 -2.80
N ALA A 387 2.08 -15.27 -3.44
CA ALA A 387 0.66 -14.98 -3.58
C ALA A 387 0.35 -14.51 -5.00
N HIS A 388 -0.84 -14.85 -5.48
CA HIS A 388 -1.41 -14.35 -6.74
C HIS A 388 -2.72 -13.62 -6.45
N ASN A 389 -2.84 -12.39 -6.98
CA ASN A 389 -4.03 -11.56 -6.82
C ASN A 389 -4.74 -11.45 -8.16
N PHE A 390 -5.93 -12.02 -8.23
CA PHE A 390 -6.85 -11.83 -9.35
C PHE A 390 -7.60 -10.53 -9.15
N ILE A 391 -7.47 -9.57 -10.09
CA ILE A 391 -8.13 -8.27 -10.01
C ILE A 391 -9.28 -8.22 -11.01
N GLN A 392 -10.47 -7.88 -10.55
CA GLN A 392 -11.64 -7.70 -11.40
C GLN A 392 -11.42 -6.54 -12.37
N SER A 393 -11.68 -6.78 -13.66
CA SER A 393 -11.61 -5.73 -14.67
C SER A 393 -12.68 -4.66 -14.45
N VAL A 394 -12.31 -3.40 -14.66
CA VAL A 394 -13.17 -2.24 -14.47
C VAL A 394 -13.27 -1.42 -15.74
N THR A 395 -14.39 -0.69 -15.89
CA THR A 395 -14.59 0.25 -16.98
C THR A 395 -14.48 1.67 -16.44
N ILE A 396 -13.67 2.47 -17.11
CA ILE A 396 -13.48 3.90 -16.84
C ILE A 396 -14.28 4.67 -17.88
N ASN A 397 -15.08 5.63 -17.43
CA ASN A 397 -15.75 6.63 -18.26
C ASN A 397 -15.68 7.96 -17.52
N ARG A 398 -14.61 8.71 -17.77
CA ARG A 398 -14.23 9.87 -16.96
C ARG A 398 -14.16 11.14 -17.80
N PRO A 399 -15.10 12.10 -17.63
CA PRO A 399 -14.94 13.46 -18.13
C PRO A 399 -14.04 14.27 -17.18
N ASP A 400 -13.08 14.98 -17.75
CA ASP A 400 -12.24 15.96 -17.07
C ASP A 400 -12.36 17.30 -17.82
N HIS A 401 -12.52 18.41 -17.06
CA HIS A 401 -12.73 19.75 -17.60
C HIS A 401 -11.49 20.60 -17.38
N TYR A 402 -11.03 21.24 -18.44
CA TYR A 402 -9.86 22.09 -18.47
C TYR A 402 -10.28 23.49 -18.90
N TYR A 403 -9.68 24.49 -18.27
CA TYR A 403 -9.87 25.90 -18.56
C TYR A 403 -11.34 26.37 -18.40
N ALA A 404 -11.61 27.61 -18.77
CA ALA A 404 -12.93 28.20 -18.63
C ALA A 404 -13.24 29.13 -19.81
N GLY A 405 -14.53 29.51 -19.98
CA GLY A 405 -14.98 30.41 -21.02
C GLY A 405 -14.75 29.86 -22.42
N GLY A 406 -14.36 30.71 -23.36
CA GLY A 406 -14.08 30.35 -24.74
C GLY A 406 -12.92 29.42 -24.97
N ALA A 407 -12.11 29.15 -23.91
CA ALA A 407 -10.99 28.18 -23.93
C ALA A 407 -11.34 26.81 -23.30
N ALA A 408 -12.59 26.60 -22.90
CA ALA A 408 -13.02 25.37 -22.22
C ALA A 408 -12.81 24.13 -23.11
N VAL A 409 -12.10 23.11 -22.55
CA VAL A 409 -11.88 21.80 -23.16
C VAL A 409 -12.36 20.74 -22.20
N THR A 410 -13.12 19.79 -22.70
CA THR A 410 -13.49 18.57 -21.97
C THR A 410 -12.79 17.38 -22.63
N THR A 411 -12.14 16.54 -21.84
CA THR A 411 -11.65 15.24 -22.28
C THR A 411 -12.47 14.15 -21.61
N THR A 412 -12.85 13.12 -22.36
CA THR A 412 -13.59 11.98 -21.79
C THR A 412 -12.75 10.71 -22.00
N THR A 413 -12.09 10.27 -20.96
CA THR A 413 -11.32 9.03 -20.99
C THR A 413 -12.26 7.84 -20.86
N ARG A 414 -12.29 6.98 -21.87
CA ARG A 414 -13.08 5.75 -21.91
C ARG A 414 -12.15 4.55 -22.06
N SER A 415 -12.09 3.69 -21.05
CA SER A 415 -11.22 2.52 -21.12
C SER A 415 -11.75 1.35 -20.31
N ARG A 416 -11.22 0.16 -20.62
CA ARG A 416 -11.33 -1.03 -19.77
C ARG A 416 -9.96 -1.38 -19.22
N ALA A 417 -9.86 -1.39 -17.91
CA ALA A 417 -8.65 -1.73 -17.18
C ALA A 417 -8.78 -3.11 -16.53
N GLY A 418 -7.70 -3.87 -16.48
CA GLY A 418 -7.64 -5.15 -15.77
C GLY A 418 -6.19 -5.62 -15.63
N GLY A 419 -5.97 -6.55 -14.71
CA GLY A 419 -4.63 -7.07 -14.43
C GLY A 419 -4.60 -8.07 -13.30
N ASN A 420 -3.39 -8.50 -12.96
CA ASN A 420 -3.10 -9.40 -11.84
C ASN A 420 -1.82 -8.94 -11.15
N VAL A 421 -1.60 -9.41 -9.93
CA VAL A 421 -0.35 -9.19 -9.19
C VAL A 421 0.21 -10.52 -8.72
N ASP A 422 1.46 -10.79 -9.06
CA ASP A 422 2.25 -11.87 -8.50
C ASP A 422 3.16 -11.32 -7.39
N GLN A 423 3.24 -12.02 -6.28
CA GLN A 423 4.01 -11.62 -5.10
C GLN A 423 4.99 -12.72 -4.73
N LEU A 424 6.27 -12.39 -4.64
CA LEU A 424 7.30 -13.24 -4.06
C LEU A 424 7.81 -12.58 -2.78
N ALA A 425 7.81 -13.30 -1.69
CA ALA A 425 8.16 -12.76 -0.39
C ALA A 425 9.18 -13.62 0.34
N ALA A 426 10.14 -12.97 1.00
CA ALA A 426 11.14 -13.63 1.82
C ALA A 426 11.49 -12.80 3.06
N SER A 427 11.66 -13.46 4.22
CA SER A 427 12.21 -12.85 5.42
C SER A 427 13.05 -13.82 6.23
N VAL A 428 13.94 -13.25 7.01
CA VAL A 428 14.74 -13.97 8.02
C VAL A 428 14.32 -13.46 9.39
N THR A 429 14.02 -14.39 10.31
CA THR A 429 13.70 -14.10 11.70
C THR A 429 14.79 -14.66 12.61
N ALA A 430 15.40 -13.80 13.43
CA ALA A 430 16.38 -14.16 14.46
C ALA A 430 15.76 -14.01 15.85
N ARG A 431 16.06 -14.97 16.74
CA ARG A 431 15.59 -15.04 18.13
C ARG A 431 16.79 -15.13 19.07
N PHE A 432 16.77 -14.33 20.17
CA PHE A 432 17.87 -14.21 21.14
C PHE A 432 17.37 -14.42 22.57
#